data_bda926462f1857107925982fa4129477
#
_entry.id   bda926462f1857107925982fa4129477
#
_cell.length_a   1.000
_cell.length_b   1.000
_cell.length_c   1.000
_cell.angle_alpha   90.00
_cell.angle_beta   90.00
_cell.angle_gamma   90.00
#
_symmetry.space_group_name_H-M   'P 1'
#
loop_
_entity.id
_entity.type
_entity.pdbx_description
1 polymer ?
#
loop_
_entity_poly.entity_id
_entity_poly.type
_entity_poly.pdbx_seq_one_letter_code
_entity_poly.pdbx_strand_id
1 'polypeptide(L)'
;MHPLKAGVQQGLTELKLVLSDGQVDQLLAYMDLIQKWTKVYNLTAVRDPAEMLTHHLLDSLAVIHPLRMQLAGLDRFGAAGQAVADASHGVAAVAGSGVSPSNGGAVCRLLDVGSGAGLPGVVIAICCPELTVHCVDTVGKKAAFIQQVAATLKLPNLRGVHSRVEALTDQYDIVSSRAFASLVDFTSWSVNALAEQGVWMGMKGKHPADEIQALPSTVQVFHVEQLVVPGLDAERCIVWMRPARSS
;
A
#
# COMPACT_ATOMS: atom_id res chain seq x y z
N MET A 1 -26.19 9.55 1.11
CA MET A 1 -25.31 8.59 0.40
C MET A 1 -24.10 9.35 -0.12
N HIS A 2 -22.88 8.85 0.10
CA HIS A 2 -21.66 9.54 -0.35
C HIS A 2 -21.61 9.57 -1.90
N PRO A 3 -21.27 10.71 -2.55
CA PRO A 3 -21.33 10.85 -4.00
C PRO A 3 -20.41 9.88 -4.75
N LEU A 4 -19.26 9.52 -4.17
CA LEU A 4 -18.30 8.60 -4.78
C LEU A 4 -18.61 7.10 -4.50
N LYS A 5 -19.64 6.77 -3.68
CA LYS A 5 -19.89 5.38 -3.25
C LYS A 5 -20.11 4.43 -4.42
N ALA A 6 -20.91 4.84 -5.40
CA ALA A 6 -21.18 4.02 -6.59
C ALA A 6 -19.90 3.77 -7.42
N GLY A 7 -19.07 4.81 -7.61
CA GLY A 7 -17.80 4.67 -8.32
C GLY A 7 -16.80 3.76 -7.59
N VAL A 8 -16.73 3.83 -6.25
CA VAL A 8 -15.90 2.92 -5.45
C VAL A 8 -16.39 1.48 -5.62
N GLN A 9 -17.69 1.22 -5.52
CA GLN A 9 -18.27 -0.12 -5.66
C GLN A 9 -18.03 -0.70 -7.05
N GLN A 10 -18.19 0.11 -8.09
CA GLN A 10 -17.87 -0.29 -9.47
C GLN A 10 -16.37 -0.65 -9.59
N GLY A 11 -15.48 0.23 -9.12
CA GLY A 11 -14.03 -0.03 -9.17
C GLY A 11 -13.62 -1.27 -8.40
N LEU A 12 -14.21 -1.54 -7.23
CA LEU A 12 -13.98 -2.77 -6.47
C LEU A 12 -14.40 -4.02 -7.25
N THR A 13 -15.54 -3.96 -7.95
CA THR A 13 -16.01 -5.05 -8.81
C THR A 13 -15.03 -5.32 -9.96
N GLU A 14 -14.57 -4.28 -10.65
CA GLU A 14 -13.61 -4.39 -11.75
C GLU A 14 -12.24 -4.92 -11.27
N LEU A 15 -11.79 -4.48 -10.07
CA LEU A 15 -10.56 -4.97 -9.43
C LEU A 15 -10.73 -6.34 -8.78
N LYS A 16 -11.94 -6.91 -8.76
CA LYS A 16 -12.27 -8.17 -8.09
C LYS A 16 -11.91 -8.17 -6.60
N LEU A 17 -12.06 -7.03 -5.94
CA LEU A 17 -11.80 -6.87 -4.53
C LEU A 17 -13.10 -6.94 -3.73
N VAL A 18 -13.11 -7.81 -2.72
CA VAL A 18 -14.21 -7.90 -1.74
C VAL A 18 -13.80 -7.16 -0.48
N LEU A 19 -14.51 -6.09 -0.16
CA LEU A 19 -14.34 -5.30 1.06
C LEU A 19 -15.66 -5.27 1.84
N SER A 20 -15.57 -5.18 3.15
CA SER A 20 -16.74 -4.96 4.01
C SER A 20 -17.31 -3.54 3.82
N ASP A 21 -18.58 -3.33 4.14
CA ASP A 21 -19.19 -2.00 4.11
C ASP A 21 -18.42 -1.01 5.00
N GLY A 22 -17.90 -1.45 6.14
CA GLY A 22 -17.08 -0.62 7.02
C GLY A 22 -15.77 -0.15 6.36
N GLN A 23 -15.10 -1.02 5.61
CA GLN A 23 -13.89 -0.65 4.85
C GLN A 23 -14.22 0.33 3.72
N VAL A 24 -15.33 0.12 3.01
CA VAL A 24 -15.80 1.07 1.98
C VAL A 24 -16.10 2.43 2.59
N ASP A 25 -16.77 2.48 3.73
CA ASP A 25 -17.07 3.75 4.43
C ASP A 25 -15.79 4.41 4.94
N GLN A 26 -14.78 3.65 5.41
CA GLN A 26 -13.46 4.19 5.76
C GLN A 26 -12.73 4.77 4.54
N LEU A 27 -12.76 4.12 3.38
CA LEU A 27 -12.17 4.65 2.15
C LEU A 27 -12.83 5.96 1.71
N LEU A 28 -14.15 6.05 1.79
CA LEU A 28 -14.89 7.27 1.46
C LEU A 28 -14.57 8.42 2.44
N ALA A 29 -14.56 8.12 3.74
CA ALA A 29 -14.18 9.10 4.77
C ALA A 29 -12.72 9.57 4.62
N TYR A 30 -11.83 8.67 4.20
CA TYR A 30 -10.44 9.03 3.87
C TYR A 30 -10.35 10.00 2.69
N MET A 31 -11.15 9.80 1.62
CA MET A 31 -11.21 10.74 0.51
C MET A 31 -11.69 12.13 0.93
N ASP A 32 -12.68 12.21 1.81
CA ASP A 32 -13.15 13.47 2.39
C ASP A 32 -12.05 14.18 3.21
N LEU A 33 -11.28 13.41 3.98
CA LEU A 33 -10.14 13.97 4.73
C LEU A 33 -9.06 14.52 3.80
N ILE A 34 -8.71 13.80 2.72
CA ILE A 34 -7.76 14.32 1.72
C ILE A 34 -8.26 15.63 1.13
N GLN A 35 -9.52 15.70 0.69
CA GLN A 35 -10.11 16.92 0.13
C GLN A 35 -10.05 18.10 1.12
N LYS A 36 -10.43 17.84 2.36
CA LYS A 36 -10.42 18.86 3.42
C LYS A 36 -9.02 19.40 3.68
N TRP A 37 -8.04 18.52 3.82
CA TRP A 37 -6.67 18.92 4.12
C TRP A 37 -5.95 19.53 2.93
N THR A 38 -6.26 19.08 1.70
CA THR A 38 -5.68 19.65 0.46
C THR A 38 -6.02 21.12 0.29
N LYS A 39 -7.22 21.55 0.75
CA LYS A 39 -7.60 22.97 0.71
C LYS A 39 -6.68 23.87 1.55
N VAL A 40 -6.08 23.32 2.61
CA VAL A 40 -5.24 24.07 3.56
C VAL A 40 -3.75 23.83 3.34
N TYR A 41 -3.37 22.60 3.05
CA TYR A 41 -1.96 22.14 3.08
C TYR A 41 -1.42 21.66 1.75
N ASN A 42 -2.22 21.69 0.66
CA ASN A 42 -1.80 21.18 -0.66
C ASN A 42 -1.21 19.76 -0.62
N LEU A 43 -1.93 18.83 0.02
CA LEU A 43 -1.47 17.44 0.13
C LEU A 43 -1.32 16.75 -1.22
N THR A 44 -2.16 17.10 -2.20
CA THR A 44 -2.15 16.59 -3.56
C THR A 44 -2.45 17.70 -4.56
N ALA A 45 -1.93 17.55 -5.79
CA ALA A 45 -2.25 18.45 -6.90
C ALA A 45 -3.65 18.18 -7.48
N VAL A 46 -4.14 16.95 -7.38
CA VAL A 46 -5.48 16.55 -7.87
C VAL A 46 -6.54 17.08 -6.92
N ARG A 47 -7.51 17.84 -7.45
CA ARG A 47 -8.55 18.51 -6.64
C ARG A 47 -9.97 18.09 -7.00
N ASP A 48 -10.18 17.63 -8.22
CA ASP A 48 -11.47 17.13 -8.66
C ASP A 48 -11.78 15.77 -7.98
N PRO A 49 -12.99 15.61 -7.37
CA PRO A 49 -13.33 14.39 -6.67
C PRO A 49 -13.33 13.12 -7.56
N ALA A 50 -13.73 13.24 -8.83
CA ALA A 50 -13.76 12.11 -9.74
C ALA A 50 -12.33 11.71 -10.15
N GLU A 51 -11.45 12.69 -10.40
CA GLU A 51 -10.04 12.44 -10.65
C GLU A 51 -9.35 11.86 -9.41
N MET A 52 -9.69 12.34 -8.21
CA MET A 52 -9.17 11.76 -6.96
C MET A 52 -9.60 10.31 -6.78
N LEU A 53 -10.85 9.97 -7.14
CA LEU A 53 -11.31 8.57 -7.12
C LEU A 53 -10.40 7.70 -7.96
N THR A 54 -10.13 8.08 -9.20
CA THR A 54 -9.36 7.28 -10.16
C THR A 54 -7.86 7.29 -9.86
N HIS A 55 -7.24 8.49 -9.80
CA HIS A 55 -5.79 8.66 -9.69
C HIS A 55 -5.23 8.40 -8.28
N HIS A 56 -6.09 8.41 -7.25
CA HIS A 56 -5.65 8.18 -5.86
C HIS A 56 -6.20 6.88 -5.31
N LEU A 57 -7.54 6.75 -5.25
CA LEU A 57 -8.15 5.62 -4.56
C LEU A 57 -8.06 4.34 -5.38
N LEU A 58 -8.55 4.33 -6.63
CA LEU A 58 -8.55 3.13 -7.46
C LEU A 58 -7.13 2.70 -7.87
N ASP A 59 -6.24 3.68 -8.12
CA ASP A 59 -4.81 3.43 -8.36
C ASP A 59 -4.15 2.74 -7.15
N SER A 60 -4.50 3.15 -5.92
CA SER A 60 -4.00 2.49 -4.69
C SER A 60 -4.71 1.16 -4.40
N LEU A 61 -5.97 1.00 -4.75
CA LEU A 61 -6.69 -0.27 -4.60
C LEU A 61 -6.18 -1.35 -5.56
N ALA A 62 -5.69 -0.96 -6.73
CA ALA A 62 -5.15 -1.88 -7.73
C ALA A 62 -3.94 -2.69 -7.22
N VAL A 63 -3.23 -2.20 -6.18
CA VAL A 63 -2.08 -2.91 -5.59
C VAL A 63 -2.49 -4.00 -4.60
N ILE A 64 -3.75 -4.03 -4.13
CA ILE A 64 -4.16 -4.90 -3.01
C ILE A 64 -4.08 -6.37 -3.39
N HIS A 65 -4.56 -6.75 -4.57
CA HIS A 65 -4.49 -8.14 -5.02
C HIS A 65 -3.03 -8.61 -5.21
N PRO A 66 -2.15 -7.91 -5.96
CA PRO A 66 -0.73 -8.21 -6.05
C PRO A 66 -0.03 -8.33 -4.69
N LEU A 67 -0.32 -7.39 -3.78
CA LEU A 67 0.23 -7.42 -2.44
C LEU A 67 -0.15 -8.70 -1.67
N ARG A 68 -1.44 -9.07 -1.71
CA ARG A 68 -1.94 -10.29 -1.07
C ARG A 68 -1.28 -11.55 -1.64
N MET A 69 -1.10 -11.61 -2.96
CA MET A 69 -0.40 -12.73 -3.60
C MET A 69 1.06 -12.82 -3.16
N GLN A 70 1.75 -11.67 -3.06
CA GLN A 70 3.13 -11.62 -2.56
C GLN A 70 3.23 -12.07 -1.10
N LEU A 71 2.30 -11.65 -0.24
CA LEU A 71 2.23 -12.06 1.16
C LEU A 71 2.01 -13.56 1.32
N ALA A 72 1.14 -14.15 0.50
CA ALA A 72 0.88 -15.59 0.51
C ALA A 72 2.12 -16.41 0.11
N GLY A 73 3.01 -15.85 -0.71
CA GLY A 73 4.28 -16.45 -1.13
C GLY A 73 5.42 -16.32 -0.11
N LEU A 74 5.25 -15.54 0.96
CA LEU A 74 6.25 -15.42 2.02
C LEU A 74 6.01 -16.54 3.06
N ASP A 75 6.83 -17.60 3.05
CA ASP A 75 6.67 -18.80 3.88
C ASP A 75 6.47 -18.54 5.38
N ARG A 76 7.00 -17.43 5.89
CA ARG A 76 6.89 -17.04 7.31
C ARG A 76 5.50 -16.51 7.73
N PHE A 77 4.62 -16.24 6.75
CA PHE A 77 3.26 -15.78 7.03
C PHE A 77 2.20 -16.86 6.80
N GLY A 78 2.57 -18.09 6.51
CA GLY A 78 1.84 -19.33 6.34
C GLY A 78 0.30 -19.23 6.46
N ALA A 79 -0.27 -19.42 7.65
CA ALA A 79 -1.71 -19.42 7.87
C ALA A 79 -2.37 -18.04 7.67
N ALA A 80 -1.67 -16.94 7.95
CA ALA A 80 -2.20 -15.59 7.72
C ALA A 80 -2.19 -15.24 6.23
N GLY A 81 -1.16 -15.67 5.50
CA GLY A 81 -1.08 -15.53 4.04
C GLY A 81 -2.17 -16.31 3.32
N GLN A 82 -2.47 -17.52 3.78
CA GLN A 82 -3.52 -18.37 3.22
C GLN A 82 -4.92 -17.77 3.42
N ALA A 83 -5.23 -17.23 4.60
CA ALA A 83 -6.51 -16.58 4.89
C ALA A 83 -6.75 -15.34 3.99
N VAL A 84 -5.68 -14.63 3.63
CA VAL A 84 -5.73 -13.47 2.73
C VAL A 84 -5.94 -13.90 1.28
N ALA A 85 -5.31 -15.01 0.84
CA ALA A 85 -5.49 -15.58 -0.49
C ALA A 85 -6.92 -16.15 -0.67
N ASP A 86 -7.45 -16.85 0.33
CA ASP A 86 -8.81 -17.43 0.30
C ASP A 86 -9.90 -16.35 0.24
N ALA A 87 -9.70 -15.20 0.88
CA ALA A 87 -10.61 -14.07 0.78
C ALA A 87 -10.71 -13.48 -0.65
N SER A 88 -9.68 -13.68 -1.48
CA SER A 88 -9.66 -13.23 -2.89
C SER A 88 -10.41 -14.18 -3.83
N HIS A 89 -10.72 -15.41 -3.42
CA HIS A 89 -11.40 -16.42 -4.25
C HIS A 89 -12.89 -16.62 -3.95
N GLY A 90 -13.51 -15.75 -3.13
CA GLY A 90 -14.96 -15.70 -2.95
C GLY A 90 -15.59 -16.91 -2.27
N VAL A 91 -14.83 -17.69 -1.50
CA VAL A 91 -15.39 -18.76 -0.66
C VAL A 91 -15.89 -18.13 0.62
N ALA A 92 -17.23 -18.12 0.80
CA ALA A 92 -17.89 -17.60 1.98
C ALA A 92 -17.34 -18.29 3.25
N ALA A 93 -16.62 -17.55 4.07
CA ALA A 93 -16.22 -18.00 5.38
C ALA A 93 -17.47 -18.16 6.25
N VAL A 94 -17.79 -19.40 6.63
CA VAL A 94 -18.82 -19.70 7.60
C VAL A 94 -18.42 -19.06 8.93
N ALA A 95 -19.26 -18.16 9.44
CA ALA A 95 -19.12 -17.57 10.75
C ALA A 95 -19.14 -18.69 11.82
N GLY A 96 -17.99 -18.96 12.39
CA GLY A 96 -17.82 -19.96 13.45
C GLY A 96 -16.76 -19.49 14.46
N SER A 97 -17.27 -19.09 15.63
CA SER A 97 -16.64 -19.08 16.97
C SER A 97 -15.22 -18.46 17.11
N GLY A 98 -15.16 -17.46 18.00
CA GLY A 98 -13.99 -16.76 18.44
C GLY A 98 -12.76 -17.65 18.70
N VAL A 99 -11.79 -17.52 17.84
CA VAL A 99 -10.43 -17.96 18.10
C VAL A 99 -9.59 -16.70 18.31
N SER A 100 -9.25 -16.46 19.56
CA SER A 100 -8.17 -15.53 19.91
C SER A 100 -6.91 -15.99 19.16
N PRO A 101 -6.13 -15.10 18.51
CA PRO A 101 -4.88 -15.49 17.88
C PRO A 101 -3.82 -15.76 18.95
N SER A 102 -3.78 -17.00 19.44
CA SER A 102 -2.70 -17.52 20.25
C SER A 102 -1.81 -18.42 19.39
N ASN A 103 -1.07 -17.81 18.48
CA ASN A 103 0.17 -18.36 17.92
C ASN A 103 1.03 -17.19 17.50
N GLY A 104 2.25 -17.09 18.04
CA GLY A 104 3.20 -16.01 17.81
C GLY A 104 3.74 -15.93 16.39
N GLY A 105 2.86 -15.82 15.40
CA GLY A 105 3.22 -15.45 14.03
C GLY A 105 3.65 -13.98 14.01
N ALA A 106 4.83 -13.71 13.46
CA ALA A 106 5.31 -12.35 13.29
C ALA A 106 4.30 -11.55 12.44
N VAL A 107 3.87 -10.39 12.97
CA VAL A 107 2.98 -9.49 12.23
C VAL A 107 3.76 -8.88 11.07
N CYS A 108 3.25 -9.01 9.86
CA CYS A 108 3.89 -8.44 8.68
C CYS A 108 3.86 -6.90 8.76
N ARG A 109 5.00 -6.28 8.53
CA ARG A 109 5.20 -4.84 8.59
C ARG A 109 5.45 -4.27 7.19
N LEU A 110 4.71 -3.25 6.82
CA LEU A 110 4.87 -2.53 5.58
C LEU A 110 5.26 -1.06 5.85
N LEU A 111 6.26 -0.57 5.14
CA LEU A 111 6.65 0.84 5.10
C LEU A 111 6.27 1.43 3.75
N ASP A 112 5.51 2.52 3.75
CA ASP A 112 5.23 3.33 2.56
C ASP A 112 6.10 4.60 2.57
N VAL A 113 7.05 4.69 1.64
CA VAL A 113 8.09 5.73 1.60
C VAL A 113 7.67 6.88 0.69
N GLY A 114 7.78 8.10 1.24
CA GLY A 114 7.33 9.31 0.52
C GLY A 114 5.82 9.31 0.31
N SER A 115 5.09 8.79 1.30
CA SER A 115 3.67 8.46 1.21
C SER A 115 2.74 9.64 0.88
N GLY A 116 3.21 10.88 1.05
CA GLY A 116 2.42 12.07 0.74
C GLY A 116 1.12 12.13 1.53
N ALA A 117 0.01 12.04 0.83
CA ALA A 117 -1.31 11.93 1.45
C ALA A 117 -1.60 10.52 2.04
N GLY A 118 -0.61 9.61 2.07
CA GLY A 118 -0.77 8.24 2.56
C GLY A 118 -1.20 7.25 1.48
N LEU A 119 -0.77 7.44 0.27
CA LEU A 119 -1.15 6.61 -0.88
C LEU A 119 0.07 5.86 -1.45
N PRO A 120 0.08 4.51 -1.42
CA PRO A 120 -1.04 3.60 -1.13
C PRO A 120 -1.19 3.19 0.35
N GLY A 121 -0.28 3.58 1.25
CA GLY A 121 -0.18 3.05 2.62
C GLY A 121 -1.49 3.05 3.43
N VAL A 122 -2.25 4.15 3.42
CA VAL A 122 -3.55 4.24 4.12
C VAL A 122 -4.57 3.27 3.52
N VAL A 123 -4.63 3.17 2.19
CA VAL A 123 -5.53 2.24 1.50
C VAL A 123 -5.18 0.80 1.85
N ILE A 124 -3.88 0.48 1.90
CA ILE A 124 -3.39 -0.84 2.33
C ILE A 124 -3.82 -1.11 3.79
N ALA A 125 -3.64 -0.14 4.70
CA ALA A 125 -4.03 -0.31 6.11
C ALA A 125 -5.53 -0.57 6.29
N ILE A 126 -6.39 0.05 5.46
CA ILE A 126 -7.84 -0.18 5.48
C ILE A 126 -8.18 -1.57 4.91
N CYS A 127 -7.55 -1.96 3.79
CA CYS A 127 -7.88 -3.20 3.08
C CYS A 127 -7.25 -4.45 3.69
N CYS A 128 -6.14 -4.29 4.44
CA CYS A 128 -5.35 -5.37 5.03
C CYS A 128 -5.10 -5.07 6.52
N PRO A 129 -6.12 -5.18 7.39
CA PRO A 129 -6.02 -4.82 8.81
C PRO A 129 -5.04 -5.71 9.59
N GLU A 130 -4.65 -6.85 9.04
CA GLU A 130 -3.62 -7.75 9.57
C GLU A 130 -2.19 -7.22 9.42
N LEU A 131 -1.96 -6.25 8.54
CA LEU A 131 -0.64 -5.64 8.35
C LEU A 131 -0.43 -4.47 9.30
N THR A 132 0.78 -4.31 9.82
CA THR A 132 1.20 -3.04 10.43
C THR A 132 1.78 -2.14 9.35
N VAL A 133 1.16 -1.00 9.11
CA VAL A 133 1.53 -0.06 8.04
C VAL A 133 2.09 1.22 8.64
N HIS A 134 3.33 1.55 8.29
CA HIS A 134 3.93 2.83 8.58
C HIS A 134 4.07 3.63 7.28
N CYS A 135 3.69 4.89 7.32
CA CYS A 135 3.85 5.82 6.21
C CYS A 135 4.87 6.88 6.61
N VAL A 136 6.02 6.92 5.94
CA VAL A 136 7.08 7.89 6.21
C VAL A 136 7.11 9.00 5.18
N ASP A 137 7.21 10.25 5.65
CA ASP A 137 7.42 11.42 4.78
C ASP A 137 8.34 12.42 5.50
N THR A 138 9.17 13.12 4.73
CA THR A 138 10.06 14.18 5.22
C THR A 138 9.32 15.48 5.54
N VAL A 139 8.07 15.60 5.09
CA VAL A 139 7.21 16.77 5.34
C VAL A 139 6.32 16.48 6.54
N GLY A 140 6.60 17.11 7.68
CA GLY A 140 5.91 16.88 8.95
C GLY A 140 4.38 17.03 8.87
N LYS A 141 3.87 17.95 8.04
CA LYS A 141 2.42 18.12 7.84
C LYS A 141 1.76 16.89 7.19
N LYS A 142 2.46 16.19 6.31
CA LYS A 142 1.97 14.96 5.69
C LYS A 142 1.92 13.81 6.69
N ALA A 143 2.98 13.63 7.47
CA ALA A 143 3.00 12.64 8.56
C ALA A 143 1.90 12.93 9.60
N ALA A 144 1.68 14.20 9.97
CA ALA A 144 0.60 14.61 10.87
C ALA A 144 -0.79 14.32 10.29
N PHE A 145 -0.97 14.51 8.98
CA PHE A 145 -2.22 14.14 8.29
C PHE A 145 -2.50 12.63 8.42
N ILE A 146 -1.51 11.78 8.19
CA ILE A 146 -1.67 10.33 8.31
C ILE A 146 -2.00 9.92 9.74
N GLN A 147 -1.40 10.55 10.75
CA GLN A 147 -1.77 10.33 12.16
C GLN A 147 -3.22 10.75 12.44
N GLN A 148 -3.67 11.86 11.85
CA GLN A 148 -5.07 12.30 11.96
C GLN A 148 -6.02 11.30 11.29
N VAL A 149 -5.65 10.74 10.13
CA VAL A 149 -6.42 9.69 9.44
C VAL A 149 -6.51 8.45 10.32
N ALA A 150 -5.38 7.97 10.86
CA ALA A 150 -5.34 6.80 11.75
C ALA A 150 -6.29 6.95 12.94
N ALA A 151 -6.27 8.12 13.60
CA ALA A 151 -7.14 8.41 14.73
C ALA A 151 -8.62 8.53 14.33
N THR A 152 -8.92 9.26 13.23
CA THR A 152 -10.28 9.54 12.79
C THR A 152 -10.99 8.27 12.30
N LEU A 153 -10.27 7.43 11.53
CA LEU A 153 -10.81 6.19 10.96
C LEU A 153 -10.63 4.98 11.87
N LYS A 154 -10.03 5.18 13.06
CA LYS A 154 -9.76 4.13 14.05
C LYS A 154 -8.96 2.97 13.44
N LEU A 155 -7.84 3.30 12.80
CA LEU A 155 -6.91 2.34 12.20
C LEU A 155 -5.72 2.10 13.14
N PRO A 156 -5.79 1.12 14.06
CA PRO A 156 -4.72 0.88 15.04
C PRO A 156 -3.44 0.35 14.40
N ASN A 157 -3.56 -0.18 13.19
CA ASN A 157 -2.48 -0.73 12.38
C ASN A 157 -1.77 0.31 11.50
N LEU A 158 -2.17 1.59 11.54
CA LEU A 158 -1.61 2.66 10.71
C LEU A 158 -0.84 3.67 11.56
N ARG A 159 0.36 4.06 11.13
CA ARG A 159 1.17 5.10 11.74
C ARG A 159 1.81 6.03 10.70
N GLY A 160 1.67 7.36 10.88
CA GLY A 160 2.44 8.36 10.15
C GLY A 160 3.79 8.62 10.86
N VAL A 161 4.88 8.68 10.11
CA VAL A 161 6.24 8.89 10.62
C VAL A 161 6.87 10.10 9.93
N HIS A 162 7.26 11.10 10.70
CA HIS A 162 8.01 12.24 10.17
C HIS A 162 9.50 11.95 10.29
N SER A 163 10.11 11.49 9.22
CA SER A 163 11.54 11.16 9.16
C SER A 163 12.03 11.08 7.71
N ARG A 164 13.35 11.06 7.54
CA ARG A 164 13.97 10.49 6.34
C ARG A 164 13.97 8.97 6.47
N VAL A 165 13.80 8.24 5.38
CA VAL A 165 13.78 6.77 5.40
C VAL A 165 15.13 6.19 5.83
N GLU A 166 16.24 6.84 5.47
CA GLU A 166 17.61 6.44 5.84
C GLU A 166 17.87 6.51 7.34
N ALA A 167 17.09 7.30 8.07
CA ALA A 167 17.22 7.47 9.52
C ALA A 167 16.34 6.49 10.32
N LEU A 168 15.56 5.64 9.66
CA LEU A 168 14.74 4.63 10.34
C LEU A 168 15.61 3.48 10.83
N THR A 169 15.35 3.04 12.06
CA THR A 169 15.98 1.87 12.69
C THR A 169 15.11 0.63 12.66
N ASP A 170 13.81 0.81 12.43
CA ASP A 170 12.85 -0.28 12.27
C ASP A 170 13.03 -0.95 10.92
N GLN A 171 12.77 -2.26 10.87
CA GLN A 171 12.78 -3.05 9.63
C GLN A 171 11.38 -3.50 9.24
N TYR A 172 11.17 -3.64 7.93
CA TYR A 172 9.88 -3.93 7.32
C TYR A 172 10.00 -5.06 6.31
N ASP A 173 8.99 -5.90 6.26
CA ASP A 173 8.91 -7.04 5.34
C ASP A 173 8.63 -6.58 3.91
N ILE A 174 7.88 -5.47 3.79
CA ILE A 174 7.59 -4.82 2.51
C ILE A 174 7.90 -3.34 2.65
N VAL A 175 8.67 -2.81 1.71
CA VAL A 175 8.90 -1.37 1.56
C VAL A 175 8.29 -0.94 0.24
N SER A 176 7.24 -0.11 0.31
CA SER A 176 6.54 0.41 -0.86
C SER A 176 6.89 1.86 -1.15
N SER A 177 6.73 2.27 -2.38
CA SER A 177 6.79 3.66 -2.78
C SER A 177 5.99 3.91 -4.05
N ARG A 178 5.34 5.07 -4.11
CA ARG A 178 4.65 5.59 -5.29
C ARG A 178 5.23 6.95 -5.67
N ALA A 179 5.52 7.13 -6.97
CA ALA A 179 6.06 8.39 -7.50
C ALA A 179 7.38 8.84 -6.85
N PHE A 180 8.21 7.89 -6.40
CA PHE A 180 9.57 8.16 -5.97
C PHE A 180 10.49 8.46 -7.16
N ALA A 181 11.61 9.17 -6.93
CA ALA A 181 12.47 9.70 -7.99
C ALA A 181 12.95 8.61 -8.98
N SER A 182 13.66 7.60 -8.50
CA SER A 182 14.12 6.45 -9.29
C SER A 182 14.08 5.16 -8.48
N LEU A 183 14.13 4.00 -9.16
CA LEU A 183 14.25 2.70 -8.46
C LEU A 183 15.60 2.59 -7.74
N VAL A 184 16.66 3.19 -8.30
CA VAL A 184 18.00 3.21 -7.69
C VAL A 184 17.97 3.99 -6.37
N ASP A 185 17.42 5.21 -6.37
CA ASP A 185 17.31 6.02 -5.16
C ASP A 185 16.39 5.35 -4.13
N PHE A 186 15.25 4.82 -4.58
CA PHE A 186 14.30 4.14 -3.72
C PHE A 186 14.93 2.97 -2.96
N THR A 187 15.60 2.07 -3.68
CA THR A 187 16.24 0.90 -3.06
C THR A 187 17.45 1.28 -2.21
N SER A 188 18.27 2.25 -2.67
CA SER A 188 19.45 2.73 -1.96
C SER A 188 19.10 3.39 -0.62
N TRP A 189 18.11 4.29 -0.60
CA TRP A 189 17.75 5.05 0.59
C TRP A 189 16.97 4.22 1.62
N SER A 190 16.24 3.20 1.17
CA SER A 190 15.39 2.38 2.03
C SER A 190 15.98 1.02 2.40
N VAL A 191 17.21 0.70 1.97
CA VAL A 191 17.83 -0.62 2.23
C VAL A 191 17.94 -0.95 3.72
N ASN A 192 18.24 0.03 4.57
CA ASN A 192 18.36 -0.19 6.01
C ASN A 192 16.98 -0.43 6.69
N ALA A 193 15.90 0.03 6.08
CA ALA A 193 14.55 -0.21 6.55
C ALA A 193 13.97 -1.55 6.04
N LEU A 194 14.65 -2.23 5.12
CA LEU A 194 14.20 -3.52 4.60
C LEU A 194 14.67 -4.66 5.49
N ALA A 195 13.76 -5.54 5.88
CA ALA A 195 14.11 -6.76 6.60
C ALA A 195 14.95 -7.71 5.72
N GLU A 196 15.71 -8.62 6.33
CA GLU A 196 16.63 -9.53 5.63
C GLU A 196 15.98 -10.29 4.47
N GLN A 197 14.73 -10.74 4.65
CA GLN A 197 13.94 -11.40 3.60
C GLN A 197 12.86 -10.49 3.01
N GLY A 198 12.97 -9.19 3.23
CA GLY A 198 12.01 -8.21 2.76
C GLY A 198 12.07 -7.99 1.27
N VAL A 199 11.03 -7.33 0.75
CA VAL A 199 10.91 -6.99 -0.67
C VAL A 199 10.54 -5.52 -0.84
N TRP A 200 11.01 -4.92 -1.92
CA TRP A 200 10.55 -3.62 -2.36
C TRP A 200 9.39 -3.75 -3.36
N MET A 201 8.39 -2.90 -3.21
CA MET A 201 7.23 -2.73 -4.07
C MET A 201 7.26 -1.33 -4.69
N GLY A 202 7.89 -1.17 -5.85
CA GLY A 202 7.99 0.11 -6.56
C GLY A 202 6.81 0.31 -7.51
N MET A 203 5.91 1.27 -7.22
CA MET A 203 4.81 1.62 -8.13
C MET A 203 5.29 2.61 -9.17
N LYS A 204 5.08 2.29 -10.44
CA LYS A 204 5.46 3.09 -11.59
C LYS A 204 4.28 3.29 -12.55
N GLY A 205 4.37 4.29 -13.41
CA GLY A 205 3.48 4.46 -14.55
C GLY A 205 3.70 3.34 -15.57
N LYS A 206 4.37 3.66 -16.68
CA LYS A 206 4.78 2.65 -17.66
C LYS A 206 5.93 1.76 -17.14
N HIS A 207 6.14 0.62 -17.80
CA HIS A 207 7.26 -0.27 -17.56
C HIS A 207 8.60 0.50 -17.59
N PRO A 208 9.35 0.57 -16.47
CA PRO A 208 10.53 1.43 -16.34
C PRO A 208 11.82 0.69 -16.76
N ALA A 209 11.93 0.29 -18.03
CA ALA A 209 13.05 -0.52 -18.53
C ALA A 209 14.42 0.09 -18.23
N ASP A 210 14.58 1.40 -18.45
CA ASP A 210 15.85 2.11 -18.22
C ASP A 210 16.21 2.16 -16.73
N GLU A 211 15.21 2.36 -15.84
CA GLU A 211 15.44 2.36 -14.40
C GLU A 211 15.79 0.95 -13.89
N ILE A 212 15.18 -0.09 -14.46
CA ILE A 212 15.50 -1.49 -14.13
C ILE A 212 16.94 -1.81 -14.56
N GLN A 213 17.34 -1.38 -15.75
CA GLN A 213 18.71 -1.59 -16.24
C GLN A 213 19.76 -0.85 -15.40
N ALA A 214 19.39 0.31 -14.82
CA ALA A 214 20.28 1.11 -13.98
C ALA A 214 20.45 0.60 -12.55
N LEU A 215 19.66 -0.41 -12.13
CA LEU A 215 19.75 -0.98 -10.78
C LEU A 215 21.13 -1.61 -10.54
N PRO A 216 21.71 -1.45 -9.34
CA PRO A 216 22.96 -2.10 -8.97
C PRO A 216 22.79 -3.62 -8.91
N SER A 217 23.88 -4.37 -9.12
CA SER A 217 23.87 -5.85 -9.05
C SER A 217 23.45 -6.42 -7.68
N THR A 218 23.43 -5.58 -6.64
CA THR A 218 22.94 -5.91 -5.30
C THR A 218 21.41 -5.94 -5.19
N VAL A 219 20.70 -5.50 -6.22
CA VAL A 219 19.23 -5.50 -6.28
C VAL A 219 18.77 -6.38 -7.43
N GLN A 220 17.90 -7.33 -7.14
CA GLN A 220 17.28 -8.21 -8.12
C GLN A 220 15.83 -7.85 -8.34
N VAL A 221 15.45 -7.51 -9.58
CA VAL A 221 14.04 -7.50 -9.99
C VAL A 221 13.60 -8.93 -10.23
N PHE A 222 12.58 -9.41 -9.55
CA PHE A 222 12.09 -10.77 -9.72
C PHE A 222 10.71 -10.83 -10.39
N HIS A 223 9.98 -9.74 -10.40
CA HIS A 223 8.70 -9.65 -11.10
C HIS A 223 8.34 -8.20 -11.46
N VAL A 224 7.73 -7.99 -12.61
CA VAL A 224 7.07 -6.74 -12.99
C VAL A 224 5.64 -7.06 -13.34
N GLU A 225 4.70 -6.50 -12.58
CA GLU A 225 3.28 -6.76 -12.73
C GLU A 225 2.56 -5.55 -13.30
N GLN A 226 1.86 -5.73 -14.42
CA GLN A 226 1.03 -4.68 -14.99
C GLN A 226 -0.28 -4.57 -14.21
N LEU A 227 -0.68 -3.33 -13.92
CA LEU A 227 -1.93 -3.04 -13.21
C LEU A 227 -2.95 -2.43 -14.17
N VAL A 228 -4.18 -2.88 -14.06
CA VAL A 228 -5.33 -2.24 -14.70
C VAL A 228 -6.07 -1.44 -13.62
N VAL A 229 -6.11 -0.12 -13.77
CA VAL A 229 -6.81 0.77 -12.85
C VAL A 229 -8.13 1.19 -13.49
N PRO A 230 -9.29 0.87 -12.89
CA PRO A 230 -10.59 1.22 -13.44
C PRO A 230 -10.72 2.72 -13.74
N GLY A 231 -11.15 3.06 -14.94
CA GLY A 231 -11.35 4.45 -15.35
C GLY A 231 -10.08 5.27 -15.57
N LEU A 232 -8.89 4.66 -15.49
CA LEU A 232 -7.62 5.33 -15.75
C LEU A 232 -7.06 4.90 -17.12
N ASP A 233 -7.00 5.85 -18.06
CA ASP A 233 -6.35 5.64 -19.36
C ASP A 233 -4.86 5.96 -19.26
N ALA A 234 -4.15 5.18 -18.44
CA ALA A 234 -2.70 5.29 -18.27
C ALA A 234 -2.13 3.97 -17.73
N GLU A 235 -0.95 3.60 -18.22
CA GLU A 235 -0.24 2.42 -17.75
C GLU A 235 0.14 2.54 -16.28
N ARG A 236 0.08 1.42 -15.58
CA ARG A 236 0.55 1.26 -14.21
C ARG A 236 1.22 -0.10 -14.06
N CYS A 237 2.31 -0.13 -13.30
CA CYS A 237 2.94 -1.39 -12.94
C CYS A 237 3.53 -1.35 -11.53
N ILE A 238 3.76 -2.53 -10.98
CA ILE A 238 4.58 -2.74 -9.78
C ILE A 238 5.88 -3.42 -10.22
N VAL A 239 7.00 -2.88 -9.76
CA VAL A 239 8.31 -3.52 -9.87
C VAL A 239 8.62 -4.15 -8.51
N TRP A 240 8.63 -5.47 -8.45
CA TRP A 240 8.98 -6.24 -7.28
C TRP A 240 10.49 -6.52 -7.28
N MET A 241 11.15 -6.10 -6.21
CA MET A 241 12.61 -6.22 -6.06
C MET A 241 12.98 -6.80 -4.71
N ARG A 242 14.16 -7.38 -4.64
CA ARG A 242 14.76 -7.88 -3.39
C ARG A 242 16.28 -7.71 -3.43
N PRO A 243 16.97 -7.76 -2.28
CA PRO A 243 18.42 -7.89 -2.27
C PRO A 243 18.87 -9.12 -3.07
N ALA A 244 19.90 -8.97 -3.89
CA ALA A 244 20.50 -10.10 -4.58
C ALA A 244 21.13 -11.04 -3.54
N ARG A 245 20.87 -12.33 -3.64
CA ARG A 245 21.50 -13.31 -2.74
C ARG A 245 23.00 -13.37 -3.07
N SER A 246 23.83 -13.22 -2.05
CA SER A 246 25.26 -13.53 -2.18
C SER A 246 25.38 -15.01 -2.52
N SER A 247 26.03 -15.31 -3.65
CA SER A 247 26.37 -16.69 -4.07
C SER A 247 27.42 -17.27 -3.18
#